data_35c33078ba919087c9196da3f87405c7
#
_entry.id   35c33078ba919087c9196da3f87405c7
#
_cell.length_a   1.000
_cell.length_b   1.000
_cell.length_c   1.000
_cell.angle_alpha   90.00
_cell.angle_beta   90.00
_cell.angle_gamma   90.00
#
_symmetry.space_group_name_H-M   'P 1'
#
loop_
_entity.id
_entity.type
_entity.pdbx_description
1 polymer ?
#
loop_
_entity_poly.entity_id
_entity_poly.type
_entity_poly.pdbx_seq_one_letter_code
_entity_poly.pdbx_strand_id
1 'polypeptide(L)'
;MSFPLEGIRILELGQIIAGTYGSQFLSDLGAEVIKVETPQGDLGRIPSVAPYKGLSALFLTLNRNKKSIVLNLKSEDGRKIFYDLVKVSDVVIDNFRPGVLERLKIDYDTLAGVNPRIIQCSVTGFGSEGEYKDYPALDIIIQAISGHMAITGEPGRPPVRVGIPLADMSGGIFSCKAILAALFTRERTGKGSKIDLSMFDVMLNLMGYIGTLWLTGGELPKPPGSAHEYTVPWQAFAAKDGHLVVATRQDIFWRKLCA
;
A
#
# COMPACT_ATOMS: atom_id res chain seq x y z
N MET A 1 0.91 5.02 -28.97
CA MET A 1 0.17 4.10 -28.08
C MET A 1 -0.44 4.97 -27.00
N SER A 2 -1.75 4.87 -26.74
CA SER A 2 -2.40 5.53 -25.61
C SER A 2 -2.04 4.78 -24.32
N PHE A 3 -1.98 5.49 -23.20
CA PHE A 3 -1.80 4.84 -21.89
C PHE A 3 -3.12 4.20 -21.42
N PRO A 4 -3.05 3.09 -20.65
CA PRO A 4 -4.26 2.38 -20.22
C PRO A 4 -5.27 3.21 -19.43
N LEU A 5 -4.80 4.23 -18.68
CA LEU A 5 -5.63 5.10 -17.86
C LEU A 5 -5.68 6.54 -18.38
N GLU A 6 -5.39 6.75 -19.69
CA GLU A 6 -5.54 8.05 -20.31
C GLU A 6 -6.99 8.54 -20.18
N GLY A 7 -7.19 9.76 -19.69
CA GLY A 7 -8.50 10.34 -19.43
C GLY A 7 -9.06 10.09 -18.02
N ILE A 8 -8.44 9.20 -17.22
CA ILE A 8 -8.81 9.00 -15.81
C ILE A 8 -8.13 10.04 -14.94
N ARG A 9 -8.91 10.71 -14.07
CA ARG A 9 -8.42 11.70 -13.11
C ARG A 9 -8.59 11.24 -11.69
N ILE A 10 -7.53 11.36 -10.90
CA ILE A 10 -7.45 10.90 -9.51
C ILE A 10 -7.10 12.07 -8.60
N LEU A 11 -7.89 12.28 -7.55
CA LEU A 11 -7.57 13.18 -6.45
C LEU A 11 -6.91 12.37 -5.33
N GLU A 12 -5.67 12.67 -5.04
CA GLU A 12 -4.91 12.01 -3.98
C GLU A 12 -4.83 12.90 -2.74
N LEU A 13 -5.41 12.42 -1.64
CA LEU A 13 -5.32 13.01 -0.30
C LEU A 13 -4.29 12.28 0.57
N GLY A 14 -3.68 11.22 0.01
CA GLY A 14 -2.71 10.37 0.70
C GLY A 14 -1.46 11.13 1.14
N GLN A 15 -0.91 10.69 2.27
CA GLN A 15 0.35 11.20 2.79
C GLN A 15 1.35 10.06 2.98
N ILE A 16 2.61 10.38 2.89
CA ILE A 16 3.77 9.53 3.14
C ILE A 16 3.83 8.35 2.13
N ILE A 17 3.25 7.16 2.42
CA ILE A 17 3.44 5.97 1.57
C ILE A 17 2.12 5.34 1.12
N ALA A 18 1.31 4.78 2.00
CA ALA A 18 0.26 3.81 1.64
C ALA A 18 -0.68 4.27 0.51
N GLY A 19 -1.42 5.36 0.67
CA GLY A 19 -2.27 5.92 -0.40
C GLY A 19 -1.47 6.49 -1.56
N THR A 20 -0.33 7.12 -1.26
CA THR A 20 0.55 7.78 -2.23
C THR A 20 1.20 6.77 -3.18
N TYR A 21 1.56 5.58 -2.70
CA TYR A 21 2.16 4.54 -3.53
C TYR A 21 1.14 3.93 -4.50
N GLY A 22 -0.11 3.76 -4.08
CA GLY A 22 -1.18 3.28 -4.97
C GLY A 22 -1.46 4.22 -6.13
N SER A 23 -1.59 5.51 -5.86
CA SER A 23 -1.80 6.53 -6.90
C SER A 23 -0.58 6.70 -7.82
N GLN A 24 0.63 6.38 -7.34
CA GLN A 24 1.85 6.38 -8.15
C GLN A 24 1.75 5.35 -9.29
N PHE A 25 1.31 4.13 -9.01
CA PHE A 25 1.10 3.12 -10.06
C PHE A 25 0.07 3.56 -11.09
N LEU A 26 -1.03 4.17 -10.63
CA LEU A 26 -2.07 4.66 -11.53
C LEU A 26 -1.57 5.80 -12.42
N SER A 27 -0.71 6.68 -11.88
CA SER A 27 -0.05 7.74 -12.62
C SER A 27 0.91 7.19 -13.68
N ASP A 28 1.67 6.13 -13.37
CA ASP A 28 2.56 5.47 -14.33
C ASP A 28 1.77 4.76 -15.45
N LEU A 29 0.51 4.40 -15.20
CA LEU A 29 -0.41 3.87 -16.20
C LEU A 29 -1.13 4.96 -17.02
N GLY A 30 -0.82 6.24 -16.79
CA GLY A 30 -1.32 7.37 -17.58
C GLY A 30 -2.49 8.12 -16.96
N ALA A 31 -2.92 7.80 -15.73
CA ALA A 31 -3.92 8.61 -15.04
C ALA A 31 -3.36 10.00 -14.67
N GLU A 32 -4.20 11.03 -14.80
CA GLU A 32 -3.90 12.35 -14.26
C GLU A 32 -4.10 12.35 -12.75
N VAL A 33 -3.01 12.33 -11.97
CA VAL A 33 -3.07 12.38 -10.51
C VAL A 33 -2.83 13.82 -10.03
N ILE A 34 -3.79 14.34 -9.27
CA ILE A 34 -3.71 15.63 -8.59
C ILE A 34 -3.62 15.37 -7.09
N LYS A 35 -2.44 15.60 -6.52
CA LYS A 35 -2.20 15.52 -5.08
C LYS A 35 -2.77 16.77 -4.41
N VAL A 36 -3.75 16.58 -3.55
CA VAL A 36 -4.37 17.62 -2.76
C VAL A 36 -3.68 17.68 -1.40
N GLU A 37 -2.91 18.72 -1.17
CA GLU A 37 -2.11 18.87 0.03
C GLU A 37 -2.74 19.88 1.00
N THR A 38 -2.47 19.71 2.28
CA THR A 38 -2.78 20.73 3.30
C THR A 38 -1.88 21.95 3.10
N PRO A 39 -2.19 23.13 3.71
CA PRO A 39 -1.27 24.28 3.70
C PRO A 39 0.14 24.00 4.23
N GLN A 40 0.31 22.93 5.01
CA GLN A 40 1.63 22.50 5.53
C GLN A 40 2.35 21.54 4.57
N GLY A 41 1.67 21.11 3.50
CA GLY A 41 2.17 20.09 2.57
C GLY A 41 2.00 18.65 3.08
N ASP A 42 2.54 17.70 2.30
CA ASP A 42 2.65 16.30 2.69
C ASP A 42 3.82 16.11 3.66
N LEU A 43 3.61 15.34 4.71
CA LEU A 43 4.67 14.97 5.66
C LEU A 43 5.85 14.27 4.97
N GLY A 44 5.62 13.57 3.88
CA GLY A 44 6.66 12.96 3.04
C GLY A 44 7.63 13.97 2.39
N ARG A 45 7.29 15.26 2.33
CA ARG A 45 8.17 16.32 1.83
C ARG A 45 9.30 16.68 2.79
N ILE A 46 9.12 16.36 4.09
CA ILE A 46 10.12 16.70 5.11
C ILE A 46 11.43 15.96 4.76
N PRO A 47 12.54 16.68 4.57
CA PRO A 47 13.82 16.05 4.28
C PRO A 47 14.20 15.07 5.41
N SER A 48 14.37 13.81 5.05
CA SER A 48 14.85 12.77 5.95
C SER A 48 16.36 12.55 5.78
N VAL A 49 16.88 11.48 6.34
CA VAL A 49 18.30 11.09 6.17
C VAL A 49 18.68 11.07 4.69
N ALA A 50 19.78 11.73 4.32
CA ALA A 50 20.32 11.86 2.97
C ALA A 50 19.35 12.50 1.93
N PRO A 51 18.91 13.75 2.14
CA PRO A 51 18.04 14.42 1.17
C PRO A 51 18.79 14.66 -0.14
N TYR A 52 18.11 14.48 -1.27
CA TYR A 52 18.64 14.84 -2.58
C TYR A 52 18.31 16.29 -2.91
N LYS A 53 19.31 17.16 -2.98
CA LYS A 53 19.15 18.62 -3.26
C LYS A 53 18.09 19.30 -2.37
N GLY A 54 18.05 18.92 -1.08
CA GLY A 54 17.08 19.48 -0.13
C GLY A 54 15.68 18.88 -0.21
N LEU A 55 15.44 17.90 -1.09
CA LEU A 55 14.17 17.22 -1.26
C LEU A 55 14.20 15.83 -0.60
N SER A 56 13.08 15.40 -0.05
CA SER A 56 12.92 14.05 0.48
C SER A 56 13.00 13.00 -0.64
N ALA A 57 13.90 12.03 -0.52
CA ALA A 57 13.98 10.89 -1.44
C ALA A 57 12.65 10.11 -1.48
N LEU A 58 11.99 9.95 -0.33
CA LEU A 58 10.68 9.34 -0.23
C LEU A 58 9.66 10.07 -1.10
N PHE A 59 9.57 11.39 -0.96
CA PHE A 59 8.62 12.21 -1.73
C PHE A 59 8.89 12.11 -3.23
N LEU A 60 10.15 12.22 -3.65
CA LEU A 60 10.54 12.11 -5.05
C LEU A 60 10.17 10.76 -5.66
N THR A 61 10.40 9.68 -4.92
CA THR A 61 10.09 8.33 -5.39
C THR A 61 8.60 8.12 -5.62
N LEU A 62 7.75 8.63 -4.71
CA LEU A 62 6.33 8.30 -4.67
C LEU A 62 5.42 9.33 -5.35
N ASN A 63 5.98 10.46 -5.84
CA ASN A 63 5.15 11.54 -6.38
C ASN A 63 5.56 11.99 -7.80
N ARG A 64 6.33 11.15 -8.52
CA ARG A 64 6.60 11.41 -9.94
C ARG A 64 5.28 11.41 -10.73
N ASN A 65 5.24 12.18 -11.81
CA ASN A 65 4.08 12.33 -12.72
C ASN A 65 2.80 12.89 -12.07
N LYS A 66 2.86 13.37 -10.82
CA LYS A 66 1.70 13.97 -10.14
C LYS A 66 1.75 15.48 -10.21
N LYS A 67 0.58 16.08 -10.36
CA LYS A 67 0.35 17.51 -10.11
C LYS A 67 0.06 17.71 -8.63
N SER A 68 0.24 18.94 -8.12
CA SER A 68 -0.09 19.28 -6.74
C SER A 68 -0.93 20.54 -6.66
N ILE A 69 -1.89 20.56 -5.73
CA ILE A 69 -2.67 21.72 -5.33
C ILE A 69 -2.75 21.78 -3.81
N VAL A 70 -2.63 22.96 -3.25
CA VAL A 70 -2.81 23.17 -1.80
C VAL A 70 -4.23 23.64 -1.52
N LEU A 71 -4.97 22.87 -0.71
CA LEU A 71 -6.33 23.19 -0.27
C LEU A 71 -6.48 23.03 1.24
N ASN A 72 -7.08 24.03 1.88
CA ASN A 72 -7.50 23.89 3.27
C ASN A 72 -8.90 23.26 3.35
N LEU A 73 -8.98 21.93 3.40
CA LEU A 73 -10.27 21.21 3.48
C LEU A 73 -11.04 21.44 4.79
N LYS A 74 -10.43 22.10 5.79
CA LYS A 74 -11.14 22.54 6.99
C LYS A 74 -11.98 23.78 6.73
N SER A 75 -11.64 24.60 5.74
CA SER A 75 -12.43 25.75 5.33
C SER A 75 -13.55 25.37 4.37
N GLU A 76 -14.61 26.17 4.35
CA GLU A 76 -15.72 25.98 3.42
C GLU A 76 -15.29 26.19 1.97
N ASP A 77 -14.50 27.24 1.71
CA ASP A 77 -14.02 27.55 0.35
C ASP A 77 -13.10 26.45 -0.18
N GLY A 78 -12.20 25.93 0.66
CA GLY A 78 -11.36 24.79 0.27
C GLY A 78 -12.17 23.54 -0.09
N ARG A 79 -13.24 23.26 0.66
CA ARG A 79 -14.16 22.15 0.32
C ARG A 79 -14.96 22.41 -0.95
N LYS A 80 -15.43 23.64 -1.21
CA LYS A 80 -16.11 23.99 -2.46
C LYS A 80 -15.23 23.70 -3.67
N ILE A 81 -13.97 24.16 -3.64
CA ILE A 81 -13.00 23.88 -4.70
C ILE A 81 -12.78 22.37 -4.83
N PHE A 82 -12.66 21.63 -3.72
CA PHE A 82 -12.51 20.19 -3.76
C PHE A 82 -13.71 19.48 -4.40
N TYR A 83 -14.94 19.90 -4.08
CA TYR A 83 -16.14 19.35 -4.71
C TYR A 83 -16.20 19.65 -6.21
N ASP A 84 -15.74 20.82 -6.65
CA ASP A 84 -15.65 21.13 -8.08
C ASP A 84 -14.63 20.24 -8.79
N LEU A 85 -13.51 19.89 -8.14
CA LEU A 85 -12.58 18.89 -8.64
C LEU A 85 -13.20 17.48 -8.67
N VAL A 86 -13.97 17.08 -7.66
CA VAL A 86 -14.67 15.77 -7.60
C VAL A 86 -15.66 15.61 -8.75
N LYS A 87 -16.38 16.67 -9.17
CA LYS A 87 -17.31 16.63 -10.32
C LYS A 87 -16.66 16.17 -11.62
N VAL A 88 -15.38 16.43 -11.77
CA VAL A 88 -14.61 16.15 -12.98
C VAL A 88 -13.51 15.09 -12.77
N SER A 89 -13.60 14.35 -11.69
CA SER A 89 -12.64 13.30 -11.33
C SER A 89 -13.30 11.94 -11.21
N ASP A 90 -12.49 10.90 -11.32
CA ASP A 90 -12.93 9.50 -11.33
C ASP A 90 -12.72 8.81 -9.99
N VAL A 91 -11.62 9.16 -9.30
CA VAL A 91 -11.18 8.49 -8.08
C VAL A 91 -10.73 9.52 -7.04
N VAL A 92 -11.05 9.25 -5.79
CA VAL A 92 -10.43 9.89 -4.61
C VAL A 92 -9.71 8.80 -3.84
N ILE A 93 -8.43 8.98 -3.54
CA ILE A 93 -7.65 8.05 -2.72
C ILE A 93 -7.09 8.78 -1.50
N ASP A 94 -7.19 8.15 -0.34
CA ASP A 94 -6.70 8.67 0.93
C ASP A 94 -6.10 7.56 1.82
N ASN A 95 -5.37 7.97 2.85
CA ASN A 95 -4.95 7.11 3.95
C ASN A 95 -5.16 7.79 5.31
N PHE A 96 -6.24 8.52 5.44
CA PHE A 96 -6.61 9.13 6.71
C PHE A 96 -7.12 8.09 7.71
N ARG A 97 -7.01 8.45 9.00
CA ARG A 97 -7.63 7.65 10.06
C ARG A 97 -9.15 7.67 9.90
N PRO A 98 -9.85 6.60 10.30
CA PRO A 98 -11.32 6.58 10.35
C PRO A 98 -11.89 7.83 11.04
N GLY A 99 -13.02 8.34 10.55
CA GLY A 99 -13.69 9.53 11.06
C GLY A 99 -13.09 10.87 10.59
N VAL A 100 -11.95 10.88 9.88
CA VAL A 100 -11.38 12.13 9.34
C VAL A 100 -12.17 12.63 8.15
N LEU A 101 -12.55 11.74 7.24
CA LEU A 101 -13.30 12.08 6.03
C LEU A 101 -14.67 12.69 6.39
N GLU A 102 -15.36 12.11 7.35
CA GLU A 102 -16.65 12.60 7.86
C GLU A 102 -16.50 14.00 8.48
N ARG A 103 -15.49 14.20 9.32
CA ARG A 103 -15.22 15.53 9.91
C ARG A 103 -14.89 16.59 8.87
N LEU A 104 -14.24 16.20 7.79
CA LEU A 104 -13.92 17.08 6.67
C LEU A 104 -15.08 17.22 5.68
N LYS A 105 -16.15 16.44 5.83
CA LYS A 105 -17.32 16.37 4.91
C LYS A 105 -16.88 15.97 3.48
N ILE A 106 -15.99 14.99 3.38
CA ILE A 106 -15.49 14.42 2.13
C ILE A 106 -15.54 12.88 2.16
N ASP A 107 -16.41 12.33 2.99
CA ASP A 107 -16.76 10.91 3.01
C ASP A 107 -17.46 10.48 1.72
N TYR A 108 -17.53 9.17 1.50
CA TYR A 108 -18.07 8.62 0.26
C TYR A 108 -19.49 9.09 -0.06
N ASP A 109 -20.38 9.11 0.93
CA ASP A 109 -21.80 9.48 0.70
C ASP A 109 -21.90 10.95 0.27
N THR A 110 -21.12 11.81 0.91
CA THR A 110 -21.01 13.24 0.52
C THR A 110 -20.47 13.38 -0.91
N LEU A 111 -19.40 12.66 -1.26
CA LEU A 111 -18.80 12.75 -2.60
C LEU A 111 -19.65 12.09 -3.67
N ALA A 112 -20.33 10.99 -3.37
CA ALA A 112 -21.31 10.35 -4.28
C ALA A 112 -22.51 11.26 -4.57
N GLY A 113 -22.92 12.08 -3.62
CA GLY A 113 -23.91 13.13 -3.83
C GLY A 113 -23.47 14.21 -4.82
N VAL A 114 -22.16 14.47 -4.92
CA VAL A 114 -21.55 15.42 -5.88
C VAL A 114 -21.31 14.78 -7.25
N ASN A 115 -20.80 13.54 -7.24
CA ASN A 115 -20.51 12.75 -8.45
C ASN A 115 -20.86 11.28 -8.20
N PRO A 116 -22.03 10.79 -8.68
CA PRO A 116 -22.44 9.40 -8.46
C PRO A 116 -21.53 8.34 -9.09
N ARG A 117 -20.58 8.75 -9.91
CA ARG A 117 -19.59 7.87 -10.55
C ARG A 117 -18.26 7.83 -9.80
N ILE A 118 -18.11 8.61 -8.72
CA ILE A 118 -16.85 8.69 -7.98
C ILE A 118 -16.51 7.36 -7.30
N ILE A 119 -15.26 6.96 -7.40
CA ILE A 119 -14.71 5.84 -6.63
C ILE A 119 -13.89 6.44 -5.49
N GLN A 120 -14.18 6.08 -4.25
CA GLN A 120 -13.36 6.48 -3.11
C GLN A 120 -12.63 5.26 -2.54
N CYS A 121 -11.31 5.37 -2.40
CA CYS A 121 -10.44 4.33 -1.84
C CYS A 121 -9.73 4.86 -0.60
N SER A 122 -10.05 4.31 0.56
CA SER A 122 -9.37 4.62 1.82
C SER A 122 -8.45 3.47 2.21
N VAL A 123 -7.16 3.76 2.41
CA VAL A 123 -6.13 2.79 2.84
C VAL A 123 -5.82 3.04 4.30
N THR A 124 -6.28 2.18 5.18
CA THR A 124 -6.12 2.35 6.64
C THR A 124 -5.39 1.16 7.25
N GLY A 125 -5.01 1.25 8.53
CA GLY A 125 -4.34 0.16 9.22
C GLY A 125 -5.18 -1.10 9.33
N PHE A 126 -6.44 -0.93 9.75
CA PHE A 126 -7.32 -2.04 10.13
C PHE A 126 -8.70 -2.01 9.44
N GLY A 127 -8.90 -1.13 8.47
CA GLY A 127 -10.22 -0.92 7.87
C GLY A 127 -11.09 0.04 8.69
N SER A 128 -12.31 0.28 8.21
CA SER A 128 -13.31 1.14 8.86
C SER A 128 -14.21 0.41 9.85
N GLU A 129 -14.10 -0.92 9.96
CA GLU A 129 -14.90 -1.79 10.81
C GLU A 129 -14.00 -2.67 11.70
N GLY A 130 -14.61 -3.35 12.68
CA GLY A 130 -13.93 -4.26 13.58
C GLY A 130 -13.34 -3.59 14.82
N GLU A 131 -12.78 -4.42 15.71
CA GLU A 131 -12.30 -4.01 17.04
C GLU A 131 -11.10 -3.07 17.00
N TYR A 132 -10.24 -3.20 15.97
CA TYR A 132 -9.00 -2.45 15.83
C TYR A 132 -9.12 -1.18 14.98
N LYS A 133 -10.29 -0.85 14.45
CA LYS A 133 -10.48 0.27 13.50
C LYS A 133 -9.93 1.62 13.99
N ASP A 134 -10.00 1.87 15.29
CA ASP A 134 -9.58 3.14 15.90
C ASP A 134 -8.12 3.10 16.42
N TYR A 135 -7.44 1.94 16.33
CA TYR A 135 -6.06 1.82 16.77
C TYR A 135 -5.10 2.55 15.82
N PRO A 136 -4.06 3.18 16.36
CA PRO A 136 -3.03 3.77 15.54
C PRO A 136 -2.28 2.67 14.77
N ALA A 137 -2.07 2.88 13.50
CA ALA A 137 -1.34 1.96 12.65
C ALA A 137 -0.17 2.67 11.99
N LEU A 138 1.00 2.07 12.12
CA LEU A 138 2.19 2.36 11.35
C LEU A 138 2.64 1.06 10.69
N ASP A 139 3.39 1.14 9.63
CA ASP A 139 3.91 -0.04 8.90
C ASP A 139 4.44 -1.13 9.81
N ILE A 140 5.35 -0.77 10.74
CA ILE A 140 5.97 -1.73 11.67
C ILE A 140 4.95 -2.39 12.62
N ILE A 141 3.90 -1.66 13.03
CA ILE A 141 2.84 -2.21 13.89
C ILE A 141 2.06 -3.26 13.11
N ILE A 142 1.72 -2.95 11.85
CA ILE A 142 1.00 -3.90 11.00
C ILE A 142 1.87 -5.12 10.70
N GLN A 143 3.17 -4.97 10.41
CA GLN A 143 4.09 -6.09 10.24
C GLN A 143 4.17 -6.98 11.49
N ALA A 144 4.16 -6.39 12.69
CA ALA A 144 4.21 -7.13 13.96
C ALA A 144 2.91 -7.91 14.20
N ILE A 145 1.76 -7.24 14.15
CA ILE A 145 0.46 -7.84 14.46
C ILE A 145 0.07 -8.92 13.44
N SER A 146 0.43 -8.73 12.16
CA SER A 146 0.16 -9.72 11.10
C SER A 146 1.09 -10.94 11.14
N GLY A 147 2.05 -10.97 12.07
CA GLY A 147 2.96 -12.11 12.22
C GLY A 147 4.19 -12.11 11.31
N HIS A 148 4.32 -11.18 10.37
CA HIS A 148 5.47 -11.12 9.45
C HIS A 148 6.80 -10.98 10.17
N MET A 149 6.84 -10.22 11.27
CA MET A 149 8.06 -10.09 12.07
C MET A 149 8.42 -11.39 12.79
N ALA A 150 7.43 -12.22 13.14
CA ALA A 150 7.66 -13.48 13.85
C ALA A 150 8.25 -14.56 12.94
N ILE A 151 8.01 -14.46 11.61
CA ILE A 151 8.54 -15.41 10.61
C ILE A 151 9.76 -14.89 9.88
N THR A 152 10.23 -13.67 10.19
CA THR A 152 11.38 -13.04 9.54
C THR A 152 12.56 -12.97 10.48
N GLY A 153 13.74 -13.40 10.03
CA GLY A 153 14.99 -13.34 10.79
C GLY A 153 15.66 -14.69 11.00
N GLU A 154 16.67 -14.72 11.85
CA GLU A 154 17.44 -15.91 12.17
C GLU A 154 16.79 -16.70 13.32
N PRO A 155 16.89 -18.04 13.33
CA PRO A 155 16.38 -18.88 14.40
C PRO A 155 16.92 -18.46 15.78
N GLY A 156 16.02 -18.35 16.77
CA GLY A 156 16.41 -18.00 18.14
C GLY A 156 16.80 -16.54 18.36
N ARG A 157 16.62 -15.68 17.38
CA ARG A 157 16.84 -14.23 17.50
C ARG A 157 15.50 -13.50 17.69
N PRO A 158 15.52 -12.26 18.23
CA PRO A 158 14.32 -11.44 18.32
C PRO A 158 13.66 -11.22 16.95
N PRO A 159 12.33 -11.05 16.88
CA PRO A 159 11.63 -10.71 15.65
C PRO A 159 12.18 -9.44 15.00
N VAL A 160 12.29 -9.44 13.68
CA VAL A 160 12.77 -8.29 12.90
C VAL A 160 11.75 -7.88 11.85
N ARG A 161 11.67 -6.58 11.58
CA ARG A 161 10.85 -6.09 10.46
C ARG A 161 11.50 -6.42 9.13
N VAL A 162 10.71 -6.56 8.09
CA VAL A 162 11.22 -6.55 6.71
C VAL A 162 11.88 -5.20 6.42
N GLY A 163 12.98 -5.19 5.67
CA GLY A 163 13.81 -4.01 5.44
C GLY A 163 13.12 -2.82 4.74
N ILE A 164 12.00 -3.08 4.07
CA ILE A 164 11.15 -2.07 3.44
C ILE A 164 9.85 -1.85 4.24
N PRO A 165 9.13 -0.76 4.05
CA PRO A 165 7.78 -0.55 4.66
C PRO A 165 6.75 -1.44 3.94
N LEU A 166 6.80 -2.74 4.25
CA LEU A 166 6.07 -3.77 3.51
C LEU A 166 4.55 -3.60 3.57
N ALA A 167 4.01 -3.24 4.74
CA ALA A 167 2.57 -3.04 4.91
C ALA A 167 2.06 -1.84 4.11
N ASP A 168 2.75 -0.72 4.18
CA ASP A 168 2.42 0.48 3.42
C ASP A 168 2.50 0.26 1.91
N MET A 169 3.60 -0.36 1.44
CA MET A 169 3.80 -0.63 0.01
C MET A 169 2.79 -1.64 -0.52
N SER A 170 2.52 -2.69 0.23
CA SER A 170 1.50 -3.68 -0.14
C SER A 170 0.11 -3.05 -0.16
N GLY A 171 -0.24 -2.24 0.85
CA GLY A 171 -1.47 -1.46 0.88
C GLY A 171 -1.64 -0.61 -0.38
N GLY A 172 -0.57 0.06 -0.80
CA GLY A 172 -0.55 0.83 -2.05
C GLY A 172 -0.79 -0.03 -3.29
N ILE A 173 -0.11 -1.16 -3.43
CA ILE A 173 -0.30 -2.10 -4.56
C ILE A 173 -1.75 -2.61 -4.60
N PHE A 174 -2.27 -3.04 -3.46
CA PHE A 174 -3.63 -3.55 -3.38
C PHE A 174 -4.69 -2.46 -3.61
N SER A 175 -4.43 -1.22 -3.22
CA SER A 175 -5.32 -0.09 -3.53
C SER A 175 -5.37 0.19 -5.04
N CYS A 176 -4.23 0.16 -5.72
CA CYS A 176 -4.18 0.24 -7.18
C CYS A 176 -5.02 -0.87 -7.82
N LYS A 177 -4.83 -2.13 -7.43
CA LYS A 177 -5.62 -3.29 -7.91
C LYS A 177 -7.11 -3.07 -7.68
N ALA A 178 -7.51 -2.64 -6.48
CA ALA A 178 -8.92 -2.43 -6.13
C ALA A 178 -9.55 -1.29 -6.94
N ILE A 179 -8.82 -0.19 -7.14
CA ILE A 179 -9.25 0.94 -7.97
C ILE A 179 -9.44 0.50 -9.43
N LEU A 180 -8.51 -0.27 -10.00
CA LEU A 180 -8.65 -0.80 -11.37
C LEU A 180 -9.89 -1.69 -11.51
N ALA A 181 -10.16 -2.56 -10.53
CA ALA A 181 -11.37 -3.39 -10.51
C ALA A 181 -12.64 -2.54 -10.40
N ALA A 182 -12.63 -1.49 -9.57
CA ALA A 182 -13.76 -0.57 -9.43
C ALA A 182 -14.01 0.25 -10.72
N LEU A 183 -12.96 0.73 -11.38
CA LEU A 183 -13.06 1.40 -12.67
C LEU A 183 -13.69 0.48 -13.71
N PHE A 184 -13.24 -0.77 -13.80
CA PHE A 184 -13.82 -1.77 -14.70
C PHE A 184 -15.29 -2.09 -14.39
N THR A 185 -15.65 -2.17 -13.11
CA THR A 185 -17.04 -2.37 -12.68
C THR A 185 -17.90 -1.16 -13.04
N ARG A 186 -17.37 0.05 -12.84
CA ARG A 186 -18.05 1.30 -13.15
C ARG A 186 -18.43 1.42 -14.63
N GLU A 187 -17.59 0.93 -15.55
CA GLU A 187 -17.90 0.93 -16.99
C GLU A 187 -19.15 0.10 -17.31
N ARG A 188 -19.44 -0.92 -16.51
CA ARG A 188 -20.62 -1.79 -16.68
C ARG A 188 -21.86 -1.26 -15.96
N THR A 189 -21.68 -0.64 -14.79
CA THR A 189 -22.78 -0.26 -13.90
C THR A 189 -23.14 1.22 -13.98
N GLY A 190 -22.25 2.05 -14.50
CA GLY A 190 -22.37 3.50 -14.48
C GLY A 190 -22.19 4.14 -13.11
N LYS A 191 -21.95 3.36 -12.04
CA LYS A 191 -21.92 3.82 -10.64
C LYS A 191 -20.52 3.74 -10.06
N GLY A 192 -20.17 4.69 -9.20
CA GLY A 192 -18.99 4.66 -8.37
C GLY A 192 -19.10 3.65 -7.23
N SER A 193 -18.07 3.57 -6.39
CA SER A 193 -18.04 2.66 -5.23
C SER A 193 -17.10 3.15 -4.15
N LYS A 194 -17.34 2.73 -2.91
CA LYS A 194 -16.44 2.87 -1.78
C LYS A 194 -15.54 1.62 -1.70
N ILE A 195 -14.25 1.85 -1.54
CA ILE A 195 -13.24 0.82 -1.28
C ILE A 195 -12.66 1.10 0.09
N ASP A 196 -12.85 0.18 1.01
CA ASP A 196 -12.22 0.18 2.33
C ASP A 196 -11.11 -0.87 2.34
N LEU A 197 -9.86 -0.43 2.44
CA LEU A 197 -8.70 -1.30 2.38
C LEU A 197 -7.94 -1.28 3.70
N SER A 198 -7.89 -2.44 4.34
CA SER A 198 -7.13 -2.69 5.55
C SER A 198 -5.72 -3.19 5.19
N MET A 199 -4.68 -2.48 5.64
CA MET A 199 -3.30 -2.96 5.49
C MET A 199 -3.07 -4.26 6.26
N PHE A 200 -3.76 -4.46 7.38
CA PHE A 200 -3.68 -5.71 8.14
C PHE A 200 -4.19 -6.91 7.33
N ASP A 201 -5.35 -6.77 6.67
CA ASP A 201 -5.91 -7.85 5.84
C ASP A 201 -5.03 -8.13 4.62
N VAL A 202 -4.45 -7.08 4.03
CA VAL A 202 -3.46 -7.23 2.96
C VAL A 202 -2.27 -8.03 3.43
N MET A 203 -1.73 -7.72 4.61
CA MET A 203 -0.58 -8.45 5.17
C MET A 203 -0.95 -9.90 5.50
N LEU A 204 -2.14 -10.17 6.06
CA LEU A 204 -2.62 -11.55 6.25
C LEU A 204 -2.72 -12.31 4.93
N ASN A 205 -3.20 -11.66 3.86
CA ASN A 205 -3.22 -12.26 2.53
C ASN A 205 -1.79 -12.60 2.03
N LEU A 206 -0.79 -11.77 2.32
CA LEU A 206 0.60 -12.00 1.95
C LEU A 206 1.27 -13.14 2.74
N MET A 207 0.73 -13.57 3.88
CA MET A 207 1.18 -14.79 4.56
C MET A 207 1.03 -16.03 3.66
N GLY A 208 0.10 -16.01 2.71
CA GLY A 208 -0.07 -17.05 1.70
C GLY A 208 -0.19 -18.45 2.34
N TYR A 209 0.61 -19.40 1.83
CA TYR A 209 0.58 -20.77 2.32
C TYR A 209 1.09 -20.92 3.78
N ILE A 210 1.93 -20.01 4.27
CA ILE A 210 2.42 -20.04 5.66
C ILE A 210 1.25 -19.90 6.64
N GLY A 211 0.33 -18.95 6.37
CA GLY A 211 -0.90 -18.80 7.14
C GLY A 211 -1.78 -20.05 7.08
N THR A 212 -1.90 -20.67 5.90
CA THR A 212 -2.66 -21.91 5.72
C THR A 212 -2.06 -23.06 6.50
N LEU A 213 -0.74 -23.22 6.52
CA LEU A 213 -0.06 -24.26 7.30
C LEU A 213 -0.37 -24.15 8.79
N TRP A 214 -0.35 -22.94 9.33
CA TRP A 214 -0.73 -22.74 10.74
C TRP A 214 -2.21 -23.08 10.99
N LEU A 215 -3.11 -22.65 10.13
CA LEU A 215 -4.55 -22.88 10.28
C LEU A 215 -4.92 -24.38 10.17
N THR A 216 -4.16 -25.17 9.40
CA THR A 216 -4.43 -26.60 9.18
C THR A 216 -3.58 -27.52 10.02
N GLY A 217 -2.33 -27.16 10.30
CA GLY A 217 -1.37 -27.98 11.03
C GLY A 217 -1.20 -27.60 12.51
N GLY A 218 -1.62 -26.39 12.91
CA GLY A 218 -1.53 -25.91 14.29
C GLY A 218 -0.12 -25.50 14.75
N GLU A 219 0.90 -25.70 13.95
CA GLU A 219 2.26 -25.28 14.27
C GLU A 219 2.51 -23.83 13.92
N LEU A 220 3.00 -23.04 14.87
CA LEU A 220 3.40 -21.67 14.63
C LEU A 220 4.67 -21.65 13.78
N PRO A 221 4.64 -20.97 12.61
CA PRO A 221 5.83 -20.79 11.79
C PRO A 221 6.95 -20.08 12.56
N LYS A 222 8.20 -20.46 12.31
CA LYS A 222 9.38 -19.89 12.95
C LYS A 222 10.26 -19.23 11.89
N PRO A 223 11.08 -18.22 12.26
CA PRO A 223 12.00 -17.61 11.30
C PRO A 223 13.05 -18.64 10.87
N PRO A 224 13.16 -18.95 9.56
CA PRO A 224 14.10 -19.98 9.06
C PRO A 224 15.47 -19.41 8.72
N GLY A 225 15.74 -18.14 8.95
CA GLY A 225 16.89 -17.44 8.43
C GLY A 225 16.80 -17.29 6.90
N SER A 226 17.83 -17.70 6.21
CA SER A 226 17.83 -17.75 4.76
C SER A 226 17.32 -19.07 4.17
N ALA A 227 16.97 -20.05 5.04
CA ALA A 227 16.56 -21.37 4.59
C ALA A 227 15.07 -21.43 4.24
N HIS A 228 14.72 -22.36 3.37
CA HIS A 228 13.32 -22.74 3.13
C HIS A 228 12.94 -23.84 4.13
N GLU A 229 11.70 -23.76 4.65
CA GLU A 229 11.24 -24.63 5.75
C GLU A 229 11.21 -26.13 5.38
N TYR A 230 10.97 -26.45 4.11
CA TYR A 230 10.73 -27.83 3.64
C TYR A 230 11.63 -28.28 2.48
N THR A 231 12.44 -27.42 1.93
CA THR A 231 13.24 -27.74 0.72
C THR A 231 14.73 -27.57 1.00
N VAL A 232 15.52 -28.61 0.74
CA VAL A 232 16.97 -28.64 0.95
C VAL A 232 17.68 -29.16 -0.30
N PRO A 233 18.77 -28.53 -0.73
CA PRO A 233 19.30 -27.24 -0.31
C PRO A 233 18.48 -26.07 -0.91
N TRP A 234 18.11 -25.13 -0.11
CA TRP A 234 17.45 -23.87 -0.50
C TRP A 234 17.76 -22.82 0.57
N GLN A 235 18.96 -22.25 0.50
CA GLN A 235 19.44 -21.26 1.47
C GLN A 235 20.71 -20.56 1.00
N ALA A 236 21.14 -19.56 1.77
CA ALA A 236 22.47 -18.97 1.61
C ALA A 236 23.52 -19.81 2.36
N PHE A 237 24.66 -20.00 1.73
CA PHE A 237 25.84 -20.67 2.28
C PHE A 237 27.01 -19.70 2.33
N ALA A 238 27.82 -19.80 3.38
CA ALA A 238 29.04 -19.02 3.48
C ALA A 238 30.08 -19.47 2.42
N ALA A 239 30.71 -18.51 1.77
CA ALA A 239 31.81 -18.67 0.86
C ALA A 239 33.02 -17.93 1.40
N LYS A 240 34.20 -18.08 0.75
CA LYS A 240 35.46 -17.48 1.20
C LYS A 240 35.39 -15.94 1.31
N ASP A 241 34.64 -15.32 0.42
CA ASP A 241 34.57 -13.86 0.21
C ASP A 241 33.16 -13.30 0.33
N GLY A 242 32.18 -14.10 0.80
CA GLY A 242 30.80 -13.66 0.92
C GLY A 242 29.82 -14.82 1.14
N HIS A 243 28.69 -14.78 0.42
CA HIS A 243 27.68 -15.82 0.46
C HIS A 243 27.22 -16.18 -0.95
N LEU A 244 26.86 -17.44 -1.14
CA LEU A 244 26.18 -17.89 -2.34
C LEU A 244 24.82 -18.48 -1.96
N VAL A 245 23.84 -18.40 -2.85
CA VAL A 245 22.53 -19.01 -2.66
C VAL A 245 22.47 -20.27 -3.52
N VAL A 246 22.11 -21.38 -2.88
CA VAL A 246 21.82 -22.64 -3.58
C VAL A 246 20.33 -22.93 -3.36
N ALA A 247 19.60 -23.17 -4.47
CA ALA A 247 18.20 -23.50 -4.43
C ALA A 247 17.91 -24.61 -5.45
N THR A 248 17.60 -25.80 -4.94
CA THR A 248 17.20 -26.94 -5.79
C THR A 248 15.88 -27.53 -5.26
N ARG A 249 14.92 -27.74 -6.16
CA ARG A 249 13.61 -28.28 -5.78
C ARG A 249 13.38 -29.70 -6.32
N GLN A 250 14.12 -30.10 -7.32
CA GLN A 250 13.93 -31.39 -8.02
C GLN A 250 15.25 -32.18 -8.03
N ASP A 251 15.14 -33.49 -7.97
CA ASP A 251 16.30 -34.41 -7.97
C ASP A 251 17.22 -34.21 -9.17
N ILE A 252 16.68 -33.85 -10.33
CA ILE A 252 17.49 -33.58 -11.50
C ILE A 252 18.44 -32.39 -11.29
N PHE A 253 18.01 -31.34 -10.59
CA PHE A 253 18.88 -30.20 -10.27
C PHE A 253 19.86 -30.52 -9.15
N TRP A 254 19.44 -31.34 -8.18
CA TRP A 254 20.32 -31.85 -7.14
C TRP A 254 21.48 -32.64 -7.76
N ARG A 255 21.19 -33.58 -8.63
CA ARG A 255 22.21 -34.39 -9.33
C ARG A 255 23.19 -33.52 -10.16
N LYS A 256 22.67 -32.50 -10.83
CA LYS A 256 23.53 -31.54 -11.58
C LYS A 256 24.42 -30.68 -10.66
N LEU A 257 23.94 -30.39 -9.47
CA LEU A 257 24.73 -29.63 -8.47
C LEU A 257 25.87 -30.50 -7.91
N CYS A 258 25.65 -31.81 -7.77
CA CYS A 258 26.63 -32.78 -7.26
C CYS A 258 27.67 -33.24 -8.31
N ALA A 259 27.42 -33.04 -9.60
CA ALA A 259 28.33 -33.41 -10.72
C ALA A 259 29.36 -32.31 -10.98
#